data_7a5f138c37ac8c2923366bffe6308f92
#
_entry.id   7a5f138c37ac8c2923366bffe6308f92
#
_cell.length_a   1.000
_cell.length_b   1.000
_cell.length_c   1.000
_cell.angle_alpha   90.00
_cell.angle_beta   90.00
_cell.angle_gamma   90.00
#
_symmetry.space_group_name_H-M   'P 1'
#
loop_
_entity.id
_entity.type
_entity.pdbx_description
1 polymer ?
#
loop_
_entity_poly.entity_id
_entity_poly.type
_entity_poly.pdbx_seq_one_letter_code
_entity_poly.pdbx_strand_id
1 'polypeptide(L)'
;MRDPASGGDRDLVSEGAAAMRYTNPILYGDYSDPDVIRVGEDFYMISSSFTYVPGIPVLHSRDLAHWELIGYAARRLPFPQYDKPAHKRGIWAPSMRYHNGMFYVYVCMPDEGLFAFTAQDPAGEWECHYVKDVTGWIDPCPLFDDDGRVWLVHGFAASRAGINNVLYVHKMSADGLTVVDKGRMVYDGADHNDITVEGPKAYKREGKYWILCPAGSVKPGYQLALRADSIYGPYERRVVLGQGSTPINGPHQGGWVDDGHGKDWFIHFQDMDAYGRVTHLQPVDWSDGWPVMGKKGSPVLGGQIDLPPFAAEIPTSDDFQQGLGIQWQWQANPNKGWYTELKPGLRLHAAPAESLFGAGNFLSQLMQSHDFDMDVRFETHAQDGDISGIGVMGYTYYYIALGQGRVSLKMGMATEISRWTPERVTETPISEIMWPYAEITLRMRVRRGNVSFFYGDGNHSLRPLGGEYPMTCGGWTGARPGLFTLNTLGRWGGWSDVKYVKISKAE
;
A
#
# COMPACT_ATOMS: atom_id res chain seq x y z
N MET A 1 -64.20 43.66 -4.09
CA MET A 1 -63.71 43.80 -2.71
C MET A 1 -62.86 42.61 -2.32
N ARG A 2 -61.68 42.92 -1.94
CA ARG A 2 -60.65 42.13 -1.28
C ARG A 2 -59.66 41.30 -2.13
N ASP A 3 -58.44 41.74 -1.95
CA ASP A 3 -57.15 41.45 -2.52
C ASP A 3 -56.60 40.01 -2.38
N PRO A 4 -55.63 39.69 -3.22
CA PRO A 4 -54.92 38.41 -3.18
C PRO A 4 -53.73 38.46 -2.24
N ALA A 5 -53.50 37.33 -1.56
CA ALA A 5 -52.32 37.09 -0.72
C ALA A 5 -51.11 36.72 -1.58
N SER A 6 -50.02 37.41 -1.30
CA SER A 6 -48.69 37.22 -1.81
C SER A 6 -48.11 35.84 -1.40
N GLY A 7 -47.77 35.02 -2.38
CA GLY A 7 -46.92 33.85 -2.18
C GLY A 7 -45.47 34.32 -2.18
N GLY A 8 -44.82 34.26 -1.04
CA GLY A 8 -43.39 34.48 -0.94
C GLY A 8 -42.63 33.25 -1.51
N ASP A 9 -41.87 33.48 -2.52
CA ASP A 9 -40.80 32.62 -3.00
C ASP A 9 -39.75 32.49 -1.89
N ARG A 10 -39.67 31.33 -1.27
CA ARG A 10 -38.55 31.01 -0.39
C ARG A 10 -37.43 30.49 -1.29
N ASP A 11 -36.50 31.38 -1.55
CA ASP A 11 -35.20 30.98 -2.04
C ASP A 11 -34.63 29.91 -1.12
N LEU A 12 -34.59 28.68 -1.58
CA LEU A 12 -33.79 27.61 -1.02
C LEU A 12 -32.33 27.96 -1.29
N VAL A 13 -31.73 28.78 -0.42
CA VAL A 13 -30.29 28.90 -0.33
C VAL A 13 -29.79 27.51 0.06
N SER A 14 -29.18 26.80 -0.86
CA SER A 14 -28.42 25.61 -0.55
C SER A 14 -27.32 26.01 0.44
N GLU A 15 -27.44 25.56 1.69
CA GLU A 15 -26.33 25.66 2.65
C GLU A 15 -25.15 24.94 2.01
N GLY A 16 -24.18 25.68 1.51
CA GLY A 16 -22.93 25.14 1.00
C GLY A 16 -22.29 24.32 2.11
N ALA A 17 -21.98 23.07 1.84
CA ALA A 17 -21.24 22.22 2.76
C ALA A 17 -20.00 22.98 3.27
N ALA A 18 -19.82 23.05 4.59
CA ALA A 18 -18.67 23.74 5.16
C ALA A 18 -17.40 23.07 4.66
N ALA A 19 -16.50 23.84 4.06
CA ALA A 19 -15.24 23.33 3.51
C ALA A 19 -14.46 22.59 4.59
N MET A 20 -14.13 21.31 4.32
CA MET A 20 -13.37 20.46 5.23
C MET A 20 -11.88 20.77 5.12
N ARG A 21 -11.16 20.75 6.24
CA ARG A 21 -9.70 20.86 6.25
C ARG A 21 -9.05 19.49 6.25
N TYR A 22 -7.98 19.33 5.47
CA TYR A 22 -7.12 18.14 5.53
C TYR A 22 -5.66 18.53 5.81
N THR A 23 -4.89 17.58 6.31
CA THR A 23 -3.44 17.68 6.50
C THR A 23 -2.74 16.50 5.83
N ASN A 24 -1.58 16.77 5.25
CA ASN A 24 -0.72 15.74 4.67
C ASN A 24 0.28 15.21 5.68
N PRO A 25 0.60 13.89 5.68
CA PRO A 25 0.01 12.87 4.81
C PRO A 25 -1.45 12.58 5.17
N ILE A 26 -2.29 12.28 4.15
CA ILE A 26 -3.68 11.86 4.36
C ILE A 26 -3.77 10.41 4.88
N LEU A 27 -2.76 9.57 4.57
CA LEU A 27 -2.62 8.22 5.08
C LEU A 27 -1.15 7.98 5.48
N TYR A 28 -0.94 7.53 6.72
CA TYR A 28 0.37 7.10 7.20
C TYR A 28 0.75 5.69 6.76
N GLY A 29 -0.22 4.83 6.41
CA GLY A 29 0.06 3.49 5.93
C GLY A 29 0.97 3.50 4.69
N ASP A 30 1.80 2.46 4.55
CA ASP A 30 2.66 2.23 3.38
C ASP A 30 1.82 1.83 2.16
N TYR A 31 1.00 2.78 1.67
CA TYR A 31 0.21 2.64 0.45
C TYR A 31 1.03 3.14 -0.73
N SER A 32 2.07 2.36 -1.08
CA SER A 32 3.01 2.67 -2.16
C SER A 32 2.34 2.77 -3.51
N ASP A 33 2.84 3.66 -4.36
CA ASP A 33 2.48 3.73 -5.78
C ASP A 33 0.95 3.86 -5.98
N PRO A 34 0.28 4.80 -5.29
CA PRO A 34 -1.17 4.89 -5.32
C PRO A 34 -1.68 5.26 -6.70
N ASP A 35 -2.79 4.64 -7.12
CA ASP A 35 -3.63 5.12 -8.22
C ASP A 35 -5.05 5.34 -7.72
N VAL A 36 -5.71 6.38 -8.20
CA VAL A 36 -7.03 6.81 -7.75
C VAL A 36 -7.94 7.08 -8.93
N ILE A 37 -9.22 6.70 -8.76
CA ILE A 37 -10.29 7.00 -9.72
C ILE A 37 -11.54 7.50 -8.98
N ARG A 38 -12.43 8.17 -9.72
CA ARG A 38 -13.77 8.54 -9.26
C ARG A 38 -14.82 7.77 -10.07
N VAL A 39 -15.83 7.27 -9.37
CA VAL A 39 -17.02 6.67 -9.97
C VAL A 39 -18.25 7.27 -9.29
N GLY A 40 -18.96 8.15 -9.96
CA GLY A 40 -20.03 8.94 -9.35
C GLY A 40 -19.48 9.88 -8.27
N GLU A 41 -19.97 9.73 -7.05
CA GLU A 41 -19.54 10.49 -5.87
C GLU A 41 -18.47 9.76 -5.04
N ASP A 42 -18.06 8.57 -5.47
CA ASP A 42 -17.15 7.70 -4.74
C ASP A 42 -15.75 7.72 -5.36
N PHE A 43 -14.73 7.74 -4.52
CA PHE A 43 -13.32 7.64 -4.90
C PHE A 43 -12.77 6.29 -4.47
N TYR A 44 -12.01 5.66 -5.35
CA TYR A 44 -11.33 4.41 -5.09
C TYR A 44 -9.84 4.53 -5.31
N MET A 45 -9.06 4.02 -4.38
CA MET A 45 -7.60 4.02 -4.45
C MET A 45 -7.06 2.61 -4.26
N ILE A 46 -6.02 2.28 -5.01
CA ILE A 46 -5.26 1.03 -4.87
C ILE A 46 -3.78 1.33 -4.68
N SER A 47 -3.04 0.35 -4.20
CA SER A 47 -1.58 0.47 -4.03
C SER A 47 -0.85 -0.86 -4.22
N SER A 48 0.48 -0.78 -4.33
CA SER A 48 1.38 -1.93 -4.30
C SER A 48 1.26 -2.71 -3.01
N SER A 49 1.52 -3.99 -3.04
CA SER A 49 1.55 -4.86 -1.85
C SER A 49 2.71 -5.84 -1.85
N PHE A 50 3.46 -5.93 -2.95
CA PHE A 50 4.61 -6.81 -3.12
C PHE A 50 4.26 -8.28 -2.79
N THR A 51 4.96 -8.87 -1.83
CA THR A 51 4.72 -10.27 -1.40
C THR A 51 3.58 -10.44 -0.42
N TYR A 52 3.03 -9.35 0.15
CA TYR A 52 1.99 -9.42 1.17
C TYR A 52 0.62 -9.76 0.60
N VAL A 53 -0.07 -10.68 1.26
CA VAL A 53 -1.35 -11.28 0.82
C VAL A 53 -2.40 -11.21 1.94
N PRO A 54 -3.65 -10.77 1.67
CA PRO A 54 -4.18 -10.36 0.36
C PRO A 54 -3.45 -9.15 -0.21
N GLY A 55 -3.29 -9.10 -1.54
CA GLY A 55 -2.57 -8.04 -2.25
C GLY A 55 -3.50 -7.07 -2.97
N ILE A 56 -2.97 -5.93 -3.36
CA ILE A 56 -3.71 -4.82 -3.99
C ILE A 56 -4.86 -4.36 -3.08
N PRO A 57 -4.56 -3.66 -1.97
CA PRO A 57 -5.62 -3.09 -1.14
C PRO A 57 -6.47 -2.13 -1.95
N VAL A 58 -7.79 -2.20 -1.76
CA VAL A 58 -8.79 -1.33 -2.37
C VAL A 58 -9.37 -0.46 -1.27
N LEU A 59 -9.13 0.84 -1.36
CA LEU A 59 -9.62 1.84 -0.43
C LEU A 59 -10.74 2.64 -1.09
N HIS A 60 -11.68 3.09 -0.26
CA HIS A 60 -12.82 3.92 -0.65
C HIS A 60 -12.84 5.22 0.14
N SER A 61 -13.27 6.30 -0.50
CA SER A 61 -13.47 7.61 0.09
C SER A 61 -14.62 8.36 -0.60
N ARG A 62 -15.16 9.38 0.08
CA ARG A 62 -16.07 10.38 -0.51
C ARG A 62 -15.54 11.80 -0.42
N ASP A 63 -14.38 11.98 0.21
CA ASP A 63 -13.80 13.31 0.43
C ASP A 63 -12.31 13.40 0.08
N LEU A 64 -11.69 12.32 -0.44
CA LEU A 64 -10.27 12.22 -0.81
C LEU A 64 -9.27 12.30 0.37
N ALA A 65 -9.71 12.67 1.56
CA ALA A 65 -8.85 12.81 2.74
C ALA A 65 -9.02 11.68 3.77
N HIS A 66 -10.23 11.16 3.90
CA HIS A 66 -10.54 10.04 4.79
C HIS A 66 -10.87 8.80 3.97
N TRP A 67 -10.24 7.70 4.32
CA TRP A 67 -10.27 6.45 3.56
C TRP A 67 -10.62 5.26 4.43
N GLU A 68 -11.42 4.36 3.92
CA GLU A 68 -11.65 3.03 4.50
C GLU A 68 -11.10 1.94 3.58
N LEU A 69 -10.65 0.85 4.17
CA LEU A 69 -10.21 -0.34 3.44
C LEU A 69 -11.44 -1.23 3.21
N ILE A 70 -11.84 -1.40 1.94
CA ILE A 70 -13.05 -2.15 1.58
C ILE A 70 -12.78 -3.55 1.04
N GLY A 71 -11.54 -3.86 0.64
CA GLY A 71 -11.21 -5.17 0.08
C GLY A 71 -9.79 -5.23 -0.46
N TYR A 72 -9.57 -6.30 -1.21
CA TYR A 72 -8.31 -6.57 -1.92
C TYR A 72 -8.60 -7.19 -3.27
N ALA A 73 -7.93 -6.72 -4.33
CA ALA A 73 -8.14 -7.28 -5.65
C ALA A 73 -7.42 -8.63 -5.85
N ALA A 74 -6.32 -8.89 -5.14
CA ALA A 74 -5.57 -10.13 -5.26
C ALA A 74 -5.61 -10.92 -3.93
N ARG A 75 -6.56 -11.85 -3.78
CA ARG A 75 -6.66 -12.70 -2.58
C ARG A 75 -5.49 -13.67 -2.43
N ARG A 76 -4.86 -14.05 -3.53
CA ARG A 76 -3.63 -14.86 -3.62
C ARG A 76 -2.81 -14.39 -4.79
N LEU A 77 -1.50 -14.55 -4.70
CA LEU A 77 -0.60 -14.42 -5.84
C LEU A 77 -0.60 -15.72 -6.63
N PRO A 78 -0.69 -15.68 -7.98
CA PRO A 78 -1.06 -16.85 -8.77
C PRO A 78 0.04 -17.90 -8.97
N PHE A 79 1.23 -17.75 -8.35
CA PHE A 79 2.35 -18.65 -8.55
C PHE A 79 2.85 -19.29 -7.26
N PRO A 80 3.32 -20.56 -7.30
CA PRO A 80 3.76 -21.31 -6.13
C PRO A 80 4.94 -20.71 -5.36
N GLN A 81 5.80 -19.92 -6.02
CA GLN A 81 6.91 -19.25 -5.34
C GLN A 81 6.45 -18.24 -4.27
N TYR A 82 5.19 -17.79 -4.35
CA TYR A 82 4.58 -16.91 -3.35
C TYR A 82 3.91 -17.66 -2.19
N ASP A 83 4.00 -18.98 -2.14
CA ASP A 83 3.65 -19.77 -0.95
C ASP A 83 4.73 -19.66 0.15
N LYS A 84 5.81 -18.92 -0.14
CA LYS A 84 6.87 -18.49 0.79
C LYS A 84 7.10 -16.99 0.62
N PRO A 85 7.68 -16.31 1.63
CA PRO A 85 8.04 -14.90 1.50
C PRO A 85 8.96 -14.66 0.30
N ALA A 86 8.55 -13.76 -0.58
CA ALA A 86 9.29 -13.39 -1.80
C ALA A 86 9.52 -11.87 -1.80
N HIS A 87 10.33 -11.40 -0.84
CA HIS A 87 10.60 -9.98 -0.64
C HIS A 87 11.05 -9.29 -1.94
N LYS A 88 10.57 -8.06 -2.19
CA LYS A 88 10.75 -7.28 -3.43
C LYS A 88 10.10 -7.85 -4.70
N ARG A 89 9.35 -8.94 -4.60
CA ARG A 89 8.62 -9.55 -5.73
C ARG A 89 7.11 -9.37 -5.57
N GLY A 90 6.35 -9.88 -6.53
CA GLY A 90 4.90 -9.89 -6.50
C GLY A 90 4.29 -8.61 -7.07
N ILE A 91 3.35 -8.01 -6.35
CA ILE A 91 2.51 -6.90 -6.80
C ILE A 91 3.26 -5.58 -6.74
N TRP A 92 3.73 -5.10 -7.89
CA TRP A 92 4.30 -3.76 -8.03
C TRP A 92 3.21 -2.77 -8.47
N ALA A 93 3.55 -1.51 -8.69
CA ALA A 93 2.64 -0.40 -8.94
C ALA A 93 1.44 -0.73 -9.84
N PRO A 94 0.22 -0.89 -9.29
CA PRO A 94 -0.98 -1.14 -10.07
C PRO A 94 -1.58 0.15 -10.62
N SER A 95 -2.50 -0.01 -11.59
CA SER A 95 -3.37 1.08 -12.05
C SER A 95 -4.82 0.61 -12.09
N MET A 96 -5.75 1.49 -11.67
CA MET A 96 -7.18 1.22 -11.69
C MET A 96 -7.89 2.07 -12.73
N ARG A 97 -8.86 1.48 -13.44
CA ARG A 97 -9.79 2.19 -14.32
C ARG A 97 -11.20 1.61 -14.16
N TYR A 98 -12.18 2.44 -14.43
CA TYR A 98 -13.58 2.03 -14.49
C TYR A 98 -14.10 2.24 -15.91
N HIS A 99 -14.65 1.20 -16.52
CA HIS A 99 -15.16 1.26 -17.87
C HIS A 99 -16.37 0.33 -18.04
N ASN A 100 -17.47 0.87 -18.59
CA ASN A 100 -18.70 0.10 -18.89
C ASN A 100 -19.23 -0.74 -17.71
N GLY A 101 -19.25 -0.18 -16.50
CA GLY A 101 -19.78 -0.87 -15.31
C GLY A 101 -18.81 -1.86 -14.66
N MET A 102 -17.56 -1.89 -15.10
CA MET A 102 -16.52 -2.79 -14.61
C MET A 102 -15.29 -2.03 -14.11
N PHE A 103 -14.77 -2.40 -12.96
CA PHE A 103 -13.47 -2.00 -12.48
C PHE A 103 -12.39 -2.89 -13.09
N TYR A 104 -11.30 -2.29 -13.51
CA TYR A 104 -10.09 -2.95 -14.02
C TYR A 104 -8.91 -2.52 -13.20
N VAL A 105 -8.13 -3.46 -12.68
CA VAL A 105 -6.83 -3.21 -12.05
C VAL A 105 -5.75 -3.93 -12.85
N TYR A 106 -4.83 -3.18 -13.42
CA TYR A 106 -3.67 -3.76 -14.13
C TYR A 106 -2.45 -3.71 -13.23
N VAL A 107 -1.68 -4.78 -13.25
CA VAL A 107 -0.44 -4.88 -12.49
C VAL A 107 0.58 -5.74 -13.22
N CYS A 108 1.84 -5.34 -13.16
CA CYS A 108 2.93 -6.24 -13.49
C CYS A 108 3.49 -6.87 -12.21
N MET A 109 3.63 -8.18 -12.26
CA MET A 109 4.56 -8.92 -11.42
C MET A 109 5.84 -9.07 -12.28
N PRO A 110 6.93 -8.32 -12.00
CA PRO A 110 8.00 -8.12 -12.97
C PRO A 110 8.77 -9.37 -13.39
N ASP A 111 8.67 -10.42 -12.57
CA ASP A 111 9.30 -11.72 -12.85
C ASP A 111 8.35 -12.66 -13.63
N GLU A 112 7.04 -12.44 -13.61
CA GLU A 112 6.01 -13.35 -14.13
C GLU A 112 5.19 -12.80 -15.28
N GLY A 113 4.87 -11.48 -15.29
CA GLY A 113 4.11 -10.91 -16.40
C GLY A 113 3.12 -9.83 -16.05
N LEU A 114 2.24 -9.54 -17.01
CA LEU A 114 1.14 -8.60 -16.91
C LEU A 114 -0.17 -9.31 -16.54
N PHE A 115 -0.84 -8.81 -15.54
CA PHE A 115 -2.13 -9.27 -15.05
C PHE A 115 -3.18 -8.15 -15.09
N ALA A 116 -4.43 -8.53 -15.25
CA ALA A 116 -5.58 -7.68 -15.02
C ALA A 116 -6.51 -8.36 -14.01
N PHE A 117 -7.05 -7.59 -13.08
CA PHE A 117 -8.11 -8.02 -12.19
C PHE A 117 -9.37 -7.23 -12.53
N THR A 118 -10.53 -7.90 -12.62
CA THR A 118 -11.80 -7.26 -12.97
C THR A 118 -12.87 -7.56 -11.93
N ALA A 119 -13.70 -6.56 -11.60
CA ALA A 119 -14.83 -6.69 -10.70
C ALA A 119 -15.94 -5.69 -11.04
N GLN A 120 -17.20 -6.05 -10.81
CA GLN A 120 -18.33 -5.11 -10.85
C GLN A 120 -18.44 -4.33 -9.53
N ASP A 121 -18.14 -5.00 -8.41
CA ASP A 121 -18.11 -4.42 -7.07
C ASP A 121 -16.66 -4.41 -6.56
N PRO A 122 -16.06 -3.24 -6.30
CA PRO A 122 -14.68 -3.14 -5.86
C PRO A 122 -14.42 -3.71 -4.45
N ALA A 123 -15.47 -3.87 -3.64
CA ALA A 123 -15.41 -4.56 -2.34
C ALA A 123 -15.62 -6.08 -2.46
N GLY A 124 -16.05 -6.57 -3.62
CA GLY A 124 -16.40 -7.96 -3.89
C GLY A 124 -15.23 -8.84 -4.33
N GLU A 125 -15.60 -9.86 -5.10
CA GLU A 125 -14.64 -10.80 -5.70
C GLU A 125 -14.08 -10.24 -7.00
N TRP A 126 -12.79 -10.39 -7.19
CA TRP A 126 -12.07 -9.99 -8.40
C TRP A 126 -11.66 -11.22 -9.21
N GLU A 127 -11.90 -11.18 -10.51
CA GLU A 127 -11.41 -12.19 -11.45
C GLU A 127 -10.00 -11.82 -11.93
N CYS A 128 -9.06 -12.77 -11.83
CA CYS A 128 -7.68 -12.59 -12.24
C CYS A 128 -7.47 -13.09 -13.68
N HIS A 129 -6.95 -12.24 -14.55
CA HIS A 129 -6.62 -12.55 -15.96
C HIS A 129 -5.10 -12.45 -16.16
N TYR A 130 -4.48 -13.50 -16.73
CA TYR A 130 -3.08 -13.46 -17.16
C TYR A 130 -3.03 -12.89 -18.58
N VAL A 131 -2.72 -11.59 -18.68
CA VAL A 131 -2.82 -10.83 -19.94
C VAL A 131 -1.63 -11.10 -20.86
N LYS A 132 -0.41 -11.20 -20.29
CA LYS A 132 0.80 -11.43 -21.09
C LYS A 132 1.93 -12.02 -20.27
N ASP A 133 2.53 -13.08 -20.81
CA ASP A 133 3.81 -13.62 -20.35
C ASP A 133 4.94 -12.68 -20.83
N VAL A 134 5.54 -11.98 -19.87
CA VAL A 134 6.63 -11.03 -20.14
C VAL A 134 7.39 -10.72 -18.86
N THR A 135 8.72 -10.66 -18.96
CA THR A 135 9.59 -10.28 -17.84
C THR A 135 10.02 -8.83 -17.96
N GLY A 136 10.00 -8.10 -16.84
CA GLY A 136 10.59 -6.77 -16.71
C GLY A 136 9.68 -5.61 -17.10
N TRP A 137 8.42 -5.84 -17.52
CA TRP A 137 7.43 -4.77 -17.60
C TRP A 137 7.01 -4.35 -16.20
N ILE A 138 6.81 -3.05 -16.00
CA ILE A 138 6.35 -2.47 -14.73
C ILE A 138 5.31 -1.38 -14.97
N ASP A 139 4.53 -1.10 -13.94
CA ASP A 139 3.65 0.05 -13.80
C ASP A 139 2.65 0.21 -14.97
N PRO A 140 1.90 -0.85 -15.31
CA PRO A 140 1.01 -0.83 -16.45
C PRO A 140 -0.21 0.05 -16.18
N CYS A 141 -0.57 0.91 -17.12
CA CYS A 141 -1.76 1.73 -17.05
C CYS A 141 -2.59 1.61 -18.32
N PRO A 142 -3.83 1.08 -18.26
CA PRO A 142 -4.71 1.06 -19.40
C PRO A 142 -5.36 2.43 -19.62
N LEU A 143 -5.66 2.73 -20.88
CA LEU A 143 -6.50 3.86 -21.30
C LEU A 143 -7.60 3.32 -22.22
N PHE A 144 -8.84 3.35 -21.75
CA PHE A 144 -10.03 3.13 -22.55
C PHE A 144 -10.39 4.44 -23.27
N ASP A 145 -10.14 4.50 -24.57
CA ASP A 145 -10.28 5.72 -25.36
C ASP A 145 -11.73 5.94 -25.80
N ASP A 146 -12.09 7.20 -26.08
CA ASP A 146 -13.46 7.59 -26.48
C ASP A 146 -13.93 6.96 -27.80
N ASP A 147 -12.99 6.50 -28.63
CA ASP A 147 -13.29 5.86 -29.92
C ASP A 147 -13.37 4.31 -29.81
N GLY A 148 -13.38 3.77 -28.59
CA GLY A 148 -13.47 2.33 -28.32
C GLY A 148 -12.13 1.59 -28.45
N ARG A 149 -11.03 2.27 -28.72
CA ARG A 149 -9.71 1.66 -28.66
C ARG A 149 -9.24 1.58 -27.22
N VAL A 150 -8.45 0.56 -26.92
CA VAL A 150 -7.82 0.39 -25.61
C VAL A 150 -6.31 0.38 -25.79
N TRP A 151 -5.64 1.15 -24.93
CA TRP A 151 -4.20 1.32 -24.93
C TRP A 151 -3.62 0.86 -23.59
N LEU A 152 -2.40 0.40 -23.58
CA LEU A 152 -1.60 0.09 -22.40
C LEU A 152 -0.32 0.91 -22.44
N VAL A 153 -0.09 1.72 -21.42
CA VAL A 153 1.18 2.42 -21.21
C VAL A 153 1.93 1.72 -20.07
N HIS A 154 3.25 1.51 -20.21
CA HIS A 154 4.06 0.90 -19.16
C HIS A 154 5.52 1.31 -19.24
N GLY A 155 6.27 1.08 -18.14
CA GLY A 155 7.72 1.22 -18.06
C GLY A 155 8.44 -0.13 -18.01
N PHE A 156 9.73 -0.08 -17.68
CA PHE A 156 10.60 -1.25 -17.57
C PHE A 156 11.46 -1.21 -16.32
N ALA A 157 11.63 -2.37 -15.68
CA ALA A 157 12.58 -2.58 -14.60
C ALA A 157 13.94 -2.97 -15.14
N ALA A 158 14.95 -2.10 -15.01
CA ALA A 158 16.32 -2.40 -15.45
C ALA A 158 16.87 -3.73 -14.91
N SER A 159 16.47 -4.08 -13.70
CA SER A 159 16.90 -5.32 -13.03
C SER A 159 16.40 -6.61 -13.69
N ARG A 160 15.38 -6.55 -14.53
CA ARG A 160 14.76 -7.68 -15.23
C ARG A 160 14.87 -7.54 -16.74
N ALA A 161 14.59 -6.35 -17.28
CA ALA A 161 14.59 -6.09 -18.71
C ALA A 161 15.95 -5.61 -19.27
N GLY A 162 16.87 -5.19 -18.39
CA GLY A 162 18.13 -4.56 -18.80
C GLY A 162 18.02 -3.13 -19.31
N ILE A 163 16.78 -2.59 -19.39
CA ILE A 163 16.46 -1.22 -19.80
C ILE A 163 15.57 -0.55 -18.77
N ASN A 164 15.60 0.76 -18.71
CA ASN A 164 14.72 1.62 -17.91
C ASN A 164 14.61 2.99 -18.58
N ASN A 165 13.93 3.94 -17.92
CA ASN A 165 13.71 5.33 -18.35
C ASN A 165 12.89 5.49 -19.63
N VAL A 166 12.28 4.44 -20.14
CA VAL A 166 11.49 4.47 -21.37
C VAL A 166 10.05 4.08 -21.12
N LEU A 167 9.13 4.75 -21.81
CA LEU A 167 7.70 4.41 -21.78
C LEU A 167 7.26 3.86 -23.14
N TYR A 168 6.50 2.78 -23.09
CA TYR A 168 5.92 2.13 -24.27
C TYR A 168 4.40 2.20 -24.22
N VAL A 169 3.82 2.28 -25.42
CA VAL A 169 2.37 2.17 -25.65
C VAL A 169 2.10 0.94 -26.49
N HIS A 170 1.18 0.13 -26.03
CA HIS A 170 0.64 -1.02 -26.77
C HIS A 170 -0.83 -0.82 -27.09
N LYS A 171 -1.28 -1.40 -28.21
CA LYS A 171 -2.69 -1.58 -28.48
C LYS A 171 -3.19 -2.82 -27.77
N MET A 172 -4.36 -2.72 -27.16
CA MET A 172 -5.06 -3.83 -26.52
C MET A 172 -6.25 -4.27 -27.36
N SER A 173 -6.76 -5.48 -27.10
CA SER A 173 -8.11 -5.89 -27.50
C SER A 173 -9.19 -4.97 -26.91
N ALA A 174 -10.37 -4.96 -27.49
CA ALA A 174 -11.45 -4.06 -27.06
C ALA A 174 -11.92 -4.30 -25.61
N ASP A 175 -11.78 -5.51 -25.10
CA ASP A 175 -12.02 -5.87 -23.69
C ASP A 175 -10.88 -5.50 -22.75
N GLY A 176 -9.74 -5.03 -23.29
CA GLY A 176 -8.55 -4.69 -22.53
C GLY A 176 -7.72 -5.88 -22.03
N LEU A 177 -8.09 -7.11 -22.33
CA LEU A 177 -7.47 -8.30 -21.71
C LEU A 177 -6.37 -8.99 -22.57
N THR A 178 -6.06 -8.43 -23.75
CA THR A 178 -5.01 -8.98 -24.64
C THR A 178 -4.19 -7.86 -25.25
N VAL A 179 -2.87 -7.98 -25.19
CA VAL A 179 -1.94 -7.10 -25.93
C VAL A 179 -1.86 -7.59 -27.38
N VAL A 180 -2.24 -6.75 -28.36
CA VAL A 180 -2.41 -7.16 -29.75
C VAL A 180 -1.31 -6.72 -30.70
N ASP A 181 -0.32 -5.94 -30.23
CA ASP A 181 0.80 -5.47 -31.04
C ASP A 181 2.16 -5.60 -30.33
N LYS A 182 3.23 -5.14 -30.99
CA LYS A 182 4.59 -5.15 -30.44
C LYS A 182 4.89 -3.93 -29.56
N GLY A 183 3.96 -2.96 -29.51
CA GLY A 183 4.15 -1.70 -28.85
C GLY A 183 5.13 -0.74 -29.53
N ARG A 184 5.10 0.49 -29.07
CA ARG A 184 5.96 1.56 -29.56
C ARG A 184 6.47 2.39 -28.37
N MET A 185 7.76 2.68 -28.38
CA MET A 185 8.35 3.66 -27.45
C MET A 185 7.80 5.05 -27.78
N VAL A 186 7.31 5.75 -26.75
CA VAL A 186 6.71 7.07 -26.87
C VAL A 186 7.46 8.13 -26.08
N TYR A 187 8.30 7.72 -25.15
CA TYR A 187 9.15 8.62 -24.38
C TYR A 187 10.45 7.91 -23.98
N ASP A 188 11.58 8.64 -24.14
CA ASP A 188 12.88 8.25 -23.62
C ASP A 188 13.38 9.35 -22.69
N GLY A 189 13.49 9.04 -21.40
CA GLY A 189 13.98 9.98 -20.41
C GLY A 189 15.42 10.42 -20.63
N ALA A 190 16.23 9.62 -21.32
CA ALA A 190 17.62 9.95 -21.60
C ALA A 190 17.74 11.19 -22.52
N ASP A 191 16.77 11.43 -23.41
CA ASP A 191 16.73 12.60 -24.27
C ASP A 191 16.60 13.92 -23.49
N HIS A 192 16.17 13.84 -22.23
CA HIS A 192 15.85 15.00 -21.37
C HIS A 192 16.57 14.98 -20.02
N ASN A 193 17.49 14.03 -19.79
CA ASN A 193 18.11 13.76 -18.49
C ASN A 193 17.10 13.40 -17.36
N ASP A 194 15.94 12.87 -17.72
CA ASP A 194 14.97 12.33 -16.77
C ASP A 194 15.37 10.87 -16.48
N ILE A 195 16.00 10.66 -15.33
CA ILE A 195 16.39 9.32 -14.88
C ILE A 195 15.24 8.66 -14.11
N THR A 196 15.18 7.34 -14.17
CA THR A 196 14.15 6.56 -13.44
C THR A 196 12.73 7.01 -13.82
N VAL A 197 12.46 7.15 -15.13
CA VAL A 197 11.12 7.38 -15.63
C VAL A 197 10.36 6.06 -15.54
N GLU A 198 9.28 6.06 -14.75
CA GLU A 198 8.46 4.87 -14.47
C GLU A 198 7.03 5.32 -14.11
N GLY A 199 6.17 4.47 -13.56
CA GLY A 199 4.87 4.83 -13.00
C GLY A 199 3.90 5.60 -13.91
N PRO A 200 3.82 5.34 -15.23
CA PRO A 200 2.98 6.13 -16.11
C PRO A 200 1.49 5.95 -15.78
N LYS A 201 0.76 7.06 -15.69
CA LYS A 201 -0.70 7.08 -15.64
C LYS A 201 -1.22 7.83 -16.86
N ALA A 202 -1.96 7.13 -17.72
CA ALA A 202 -2.47 7.66 -18.97
C ALA A 202 -3.89 8.18 -18.83
N TYR A 203 -4.13 9.35 -19.39
CA TYR A 203 -5.42 10.03 -19.37
C TYR A 203 -5.72 10.69 -20.72
N LYS A 204 -7.00 10.99 -20.96
CA LYS A 204 -7.44 11.85 -22.05
C LYS A 204 -8.25 13.02 -21.49
N ARG A 205 -7.84 14.27 -21.81
CA ARG A 205 -8.53 15.48 -21.37
C ARG A 205 -8.47 16.52 -22.50
N GLU A 206 -9.63 17.10 -22.81
CA GLU A 206 -9.79 18.15 -23.82
C GLU A 206 -9.15 17.81 -25.18
N GLY A 207 -9.35 16.55 -25.61
CA GLY A 207 -8.85 16.02 -26.88
C GLY A 207 -7.35 15.73 -26.91
N LYS A 208 -6.62 15.96 -25.82
CA LYS A 208 -5.19 15.63 -25.68
C LYS A 208 -4.98 14.35 -24.89
N TYR A 209 -3.92 13.64 -25.23
CA TYR A 209 -3.41 12.52 -24.44
C TYR A 209 -2.39 13.02 -23.44
N TRP A 210 -2.51 12.56 -22.24
CA TRP A 210 -1.64 12.89 -21.12
C TRP A 210 -1.04 11.63 -20.52
N ILE A 211 0.25 11.67 -20.22
CA ILE A 211 0.91 10.66 -19.39
C ILE A 211 1.54 11.41 -18.22
N LEU A 212 1.06 11.10 -17.00
CA LEU A 212 1.68 11.57 -15.77
C LEU A 212 2.63 10.49 -15.29
N CYS A 213 3.91 10.82 -15.11
CA CYS A 213 4.92 9.84 -14.67
C CYS A 213 5.98 10.51 -13.80
N PRO A 214 6.48 9.82 -12.76
CA PRO A 214 7.62 10.32 -11.98
C PRO A 214 8.93 10.14 -12.74
N ALA A 215 9.92 10.94 -12.32
CA ALA A 215 11.32 10.79 -12.67
C ALA A 215 12.22 11.22 -11.51
N GLY A 216 13.53 11.01 -11.60
CA GLY A 216 14.49 11.47 -10.61
C GLY A 216 14.70 10.53 -9.43
N SER A 217 14.14 9.31 -9.45
CA SER A 217 14.17 8.35 -8.36
C SER A 217 13.28 8.71 -7.17
N VAL A 218 13.10 7.78 -6.21
CA VAL A 218 12.08 7.87 -5.16
C VAL A 218 12.26 9.07 -4.22
N LYS A 219 13.46 9.28 -3.67
CA LYS A 219 13.68 10.40 -2.70
C LYS A 219 13.91 11.75 -3.35
N PRO A 220 14.75 11.89 -4.40
CA PRO A 220 14.96 13.17 -5.08
C PRO A 220 14.01 13.41 -6.26
N GLY A 221 12.96 12.59 -6.39
CA GLY A 221 12.08 12.57 -7.56
C GLY A 221 11.20 13.79 -7.74
N TYR A 222 10.56 13.83 -8.90
CA TYR A 222 9.60 14.84 -9.31
C TYR A 222 8.57 14.21 -10.27
N GLN A 223 7.43 14.89 -10.44
CA GLN A 223 6.35 14.44 -11.31
C GLN A 223 6.43 15.18 -12.65
N LEU A 224 6.45 14.41 -13.73
CA LEU A 224 6.31 14.89 -15.10
C LEU A 224 4.86 14.81 -15.56
N ALA A 225 4.48 15.74 -16.42
CA ALA A 225 3.33 15.62 -17.32
C ALA A 225 3.84 15.63 -18.76
N LEU A 226 3.42 14.65 -19.54
CA LEU A 226 3.65 14.52 -20.96
C LEU A 226 2.32 14.77 -21.69
N ARG A 227 2.31 15.62 -22.73
CA ARG A 227 1.11 16.00 -23.48
C ARG A 227 1.32 15.79 -24.97
N ALA A 228 0.31 15.23 -25.66
CA ALA A 228 0.33 15.04 -27.12
C ALA A 228 -1.07 15.07 -27.74
N ASP A 229 -1.13 15.28 -29.07
CA ASP A 229 -2.36 15.13 -29.87
C ASP A 229 -2.69 13.67 -30.23
N SER A 230 -1.70 12.81 -30.12
CA SER A 230 -1.82 11.36 -30.38
C SER A 230 -1.21 10.59 -29.23
N ILE A 231 -1.80 9.41 -28.90
CA ILE A 231 -1.24 8.49 -27.89
C ILE A 231 0.21 8.07 -28.20
N TYR A 232 0.60 8.12 -29.46
CA TYR A 232 1.97 7.80 -29.90
C TYR A 232 2.89 9.04 -29.91
N GLY A 233 2.44 10.18 -29.43
CA GLY A 233 3.20 11.42 -29.45
C GLY A 233 3.26 12.13 -30.81
N PRO A 234 4.24 13.03 -31.02
CA PRO A 234 5.31 13.36 -30.07
C PRO A 234 4.77 14.08 -28.83
N TYR A 235 5.41 13.81 -27.69
CA TYR A 235 5.00 14.41 -26.42
C TYR A 235 5.82 15.65 -26.10
N GLU A 236 5.11 16.73 -25.72
CA GLU A 236 5.69 17.83 -24.97
C GLU A 236 5.80 17.43 -23.50
N ARG A 237 6.83 17.87 -22.79
CA ARG A 237 7.06 17.53 -21.38
C ARG A 237 7.14 18.76 -20.47
N ARG A 238 6.68 18.60 -19.22
CA ARG A 238 6.84 19.60 -18.17
C ARG A 238 6.95 18.93 -16.81
N VAL A 239 7.83 19.47 -15.92
CA VAL A 239 7.81 19.14 -14.48
C VAL A 239 6.64 19.88 -13.85
N VAL A 240 5.72 19.16 -13.22
CA VAL A 240 4.48 19.71 -12.66
C VAL A 240 4.41 19.63 -11.14
N LEU A 241 5.28 18.83 -10.52
CA LEU A 241 5.45 18.78 -9.05
C LEU A 241 6.89 18.38 -8.72
N GLY A 242 7.52 19.10 -7.83
CA GLY A 242 8.83 18.78 -7.25
C GLY A 242 8.85 19.19 -5.79
N GLN A 243 9.81 18.71 -5.00
CA GLN A 243 9.86 18.96 -3.55
C GLN A 243 9.81 20.47 -3.20
N GLY A 244 10.49 21.31 -3.95
CA GLY A 244 10.65 22.73 -3.62
C GLY A 244 11.34 22.91 -2.27
N SER A 245 10.81 23.81 -1.44
CA SER A 245 11.31 24.06 -0.07
C SER A 245 10.52 23.32 1.02
N THR A 246 9.73 22.32 0.65
CA THR A 246 8.87 21.56 1.58
C THR A 246 9.60 20.35 2.18
N PRO A 247 9.14 19.81 3.32
CA PRO A 247 9.66 18.56 3.86
C PRO A 247 9.19 17.31 3.10
N ILE A 248 8.25 17.46 2.13
CA ILE A 248 7.73 16.34 1.34
C ILE A 248 8.73 16.06 0.22
N ASN A 249 9.60 15.08 0.45
CA ASN A 249 10.62 14.69 -0.53
C ASN A 249 9.98 14.00 -1.73
N GLY A 250 10.67 14.07 -2.85
CA GLY A 250 10.46 13.30 -4.06
C GLY A 250 9.01 12.91 -4.34
N PRO A 251 8.08 13.84 -4.59
CA PRO A 251 6.72 13.47 -4.94
C PRO A 251 6.78 12.51 -6.14
N HIS A 252 6.36 11.28 -5.92
CA HIS A 252 6.65 10.17 -6.80
C HIS A 252 5.42 9.29 -6.94
N GLN A 253 5.19 8.76 -8.10
CA GLN A 253 4.05 7.94 -8.50
C GLN A 253 2.71 8.35 -7.85
N GLY A 254 1.71 8.57 -8.68
CA GLY A 254 0.40 8.93 -8.18
C GLY A 254 -0.64 8.98 -9.28
N GLY A 255 -1.89 9.19 -8.88
CA GLY A 255 -3.03 9.32 -9.75
C GLY A 255 -3.64 10.71 -9.70
N TRP A 256 -4.07 11.22 -10.86
CA TRP A 256 -4.92 12.39 -10.98
C TRP A 256 -6.39 11.98 -10.97
N VAL A 257 -7.21 12.77 -10.29
CA VAL A 257 -8.66 12.59 -10.23
C VAL A 257 -9.36 13.95 -10.17
N ASP A 258 -10.49 14.11 -10.86
CA ASP A 258 -11.42 15.21 -10.65
C ASP A 258 -12.40 14.91 -9.52
N ASP A 259 -12.91 15.95 -8.84
CA ASP A 259 -13.86 15.76 -7.75
C ASP A 259 -15.34 15.80 -8.20
N GLY A 260 -15.61 15.95 -9.51
CA GLY A 260 -16.95 16.09 -10.05
C GLY A 260 -17.57 17.48 -9.86
N HIS A 261 -16.93 18.36 -9.07
CA HIS A 261 -17.40 19.70 -8.72
C HIS A 261 -16.50 20.80 -9.28
N GLY A 262 -15.61 20.46 -10.20
CA GLY A 262 -14.75 21.40 -10.95
C GLY A 262 -13.38 21.62 -10.34
N LYS A 263 -12.96 20.83 -9.37
CA LYS A 263 -11.60 20.80 -8.86
C LYS A 263 -10.92 19.49 -9.21
N ASP A 264 -9.62 19.59 -9.38
CA ASP A 264 -8.74 18.49 -9.72
C ASP A 264 -7.73 18.25 -8.61
N TRP A 265 -7.41 16.97 -8.37
CA TRP A 265 -6.56 16.51 -7.29
C TRP A 265 -5.54 15.50 -7.79
N PHE A 266 -4.39 15.44 -7.11
CA PHE A 266 -3.34 14.46 -7.36
C PHE A 266 -2.96 13.80 -6.05
N ILE A 267 -3.05 12.47 -6.01
CA ILE A 267 -2.58 11.66 -4.88
C ILE A 267 -1.23 11.07 -5.27
N HIS A 268 -0.23 11.22 -4.39
CA HIS A 268 1.11 10.68 -4.58
C HIS A 268 1.69 10.20 -3.25
N PHE A 269 2.82 9.51 -3.29
CA PHE A 269 3.50 9.12 -2.06
C PHE A 269 4.75 9.95 -1.77
N GLN A 270 5.19 9.89 -0.52
CA GLN A 270 6.49 10.30 0.00
C GLN A 270 7.16 9.11 0.65
N ASP A 271 8.45 8.86 0.41
CA ASP A 271 9.23 7.86 1.12
C ASP A 271 9.64 8.39 2.50
N MET A 272 9.13 7.77 3.56
CA MET A 272 9.43 8.07 4.96
C MET A 272 10.22 6.95 5.64
N ASP A 273 11.19 6.38 4.94
CA ASP A 273 12.11 5.35 5.45
C ASP A 273 11.36 4.15 6.08
N ALA A 274 11.51 3.92 7.38
CA ALA A 274 10.87 2.80 8.08
C ALA A 274 9.34 2.86 8.08
N TYR A 275 8.72 4.02 7.92
CA TYR A 275 7.26 4.12 7.80
C TYR A 275 6.75 3.75 6.42
N GLY A 276 7.65 3.61 5.44
CA GLY A 276 7.31 3.30 4.06
C GLY A 276 6.87 4.54 3.28
N ARG A 277 5.99 4.33 2.32
CA ARG A 277 5.55 5.33 1.35
C ARG A 277 4.18 5.87 1.72
N VAL A 278 4.18 6.94 2.51
CA VAL A 278 2.97 7.60 3.00
C VAL A 278 2.31 8.45 1.91
N THR A 279 1.00 8.59 1.96
CA THR A 279 0.19 9.15 0.87
C THR A 279 -0.21 10.60 1.14
N HIS A 280 -0.05 11.45 0.12
CA HIS A 280 -0.34 12.89 0.15
C HIS A 280 -1.38 13.26 -0.90
N LEU A 281 -2.17 14.32 -0.61
CA LEU A 281 -3.16 14.91 -1.51
C LEU A 281 -2.73 16.31 -1.91
N GLN A 282 -2.71 16.60 -3.22
CA GLN A 282 -2.34 17.89 -3.79
C GLN A 282 -3.46 18.44 -4.67
N PRO A 283 -3.82 19.73 -4.57
CA PRO A 283 -4.67 20.36 -5.57
C PRO A 283 -3.94 20.44 -6.93
N VAL A 284 -4.70 20.42 -8.03
CA VAL A 284 -4.17 20.54 -9.40
C VAL A 284 -4.77 21.76 -10.06
N ASP A 285 -3.93 22.63 -10.63
CA ASP A 285 -4.31 23.83 -11.38
C ASP A 285 -4.00 23.65 -12.86
N TRP A 286 -5.02 23.71 -13.70
CA TRP A 286 -4.93 23.61 -15.16
C TRP A 286 -4.95 24.99 -15.88
N SER A 287 -4.91 26.11 -15.16
CA SER A 287 -5.14 27.45 -15.71
C SER A 287 -4.16 27.85 -16.80
N ASP A 288 -2.95 27.26 -16.83
CA ASP A 288 -1.95 27.49 -17.88
C ASP A 288 -1.86 26.37 -18.93
N GLY A 289 -2.87 25.46 -18.93
CA GLY A 289 -2.97 24.35 -19.86
C GLY A 289 -2.06 23.17 -19.50
N TRP A 290 -1.55 23.12 -18.25
CA TRP A 290 -0.77 22.02 -17.67
C TRP A 290 -1.26 21.68 -16.26
N PRO A 291 -1.19 20.42 -15.82
CA PRO A 291 -1.62 20.00 -14.47
C PRO A 291 -0.58 20.40 -13.41
N VAL A 292 -0.51 21.68 -13.08
CA VAL A 292 0.42 22.15 -12.04
C VAL A 292 -0.10 21.74 -10.66
N MET A 293 0.62 20.87 -9.99
CA MET A 293 0.20 20.24 -8.74
C MET A 293 0.71 21.04 -7.52
N GLY A 294 -0.05 20.94 -6.41
CA GLY A 294 0.27 21.67 -5.19
C GLY A 294 0.19 23.17 -5.34
N LYS A 295 1.09 23.89 -4.69
CA LYS A 295 1.20 25.35 -4.82
C LYS A 295 2.33 25.71 -5.78
N LYS A 296 1.99 26.04 -7.03
CA LYS A 296 2.96 26.39 -8.09
C LYS A 296 4.02 25.29 -8.31
N GLY A 297 3.60 24.01 -8.32
CA GLY A 297 4.47 22.88 -8.56
C GLY A 297 5.29 22.42 -7.33
N SER A 298 4.89 22.82 -6.12
CA SER A 298 5.47 22.34 -4.85
C SER A 298 4.37 21.80 -3.95
N PRO A 299 4.61 20.71 -3.19
CA PRO A 299 3.60 20.10 -2.36
C PRO A 299 3.04 21.04 -1.29
N VAL A 300 1.73 20.90 -0.98
CA VAL A 300 1.11 21.56 0.17
C VAL A 300 1.10 20.61 1.38
N LEU A 301 1.21 21.18 2.59
CA LEU A 301 1.15 20.42 3.84
C LEU A 301 -0.29 20.17 4.30
N GLY A 302 -1.25 20.68 3.58
CA GLY A 302 -2.68 20.56 3.83
C GLY A 302 -3.46 21.63 3.08
N GLY A 303 -4.78 21.58 3.17
CA GLY A 303 -5.64 22.47 2.43
C GLY A 303 -7.11 22.38 2.83
N GLN A 304 -7.97 22.78 1.92
CA GLN A 304 -9.43 22.68 2.06
C GLN A 304 -10.02 21.90 0.88
N ILE A 305 -11.00 21.07 1.19
CA ILE A 305 -11.79 20.30 0.24
C ILE A 305 -13.25 20.71 0.41
N ASP A 306 -13.94 20.99 -0.69
CA ASP A 306 -15.35 21.40 -0.68
C ASP A 306 -16.28 20.17 -0.89
N LEU A 307 -15.86 19.00 -0.46
CA LEU A 307 -16.65 17.77 -0.43
C LEU A 307 -17.22 17.56 0.97
N PRO A 308 -18.37 16.89 1.09
CA PRO A 308 -18.93 16.52 2.39
C PRO A 308 -17.95 15.61 3.15
N PRO A 309 -17.72 15.84 4.46
CA PRO A 309 -16.83 15.00 5.26
C PRO A 309 -17.27 13.53 5.24
N PHE A 310 -16.33 12.63 5.05
CA PHE A 310 -16.53 11.19 5.08
C PHE A 310 -15.96 10.60 6.36
N ALA A 311 -16.85 10.04 7.20
CA ALA A 311 -16.43 9.43 8.47
C ALA A 311 -15.93 8.01 8.23
N ALA A 312 -14.68 7.88 7.78
CA ALA A 312 -14.02 6.61 7.50
C ALA A 312 -12.74 6.46 8.32
N GLU A 313 -12.44 5.24 8.74
CA GLU A 313 -11.21 4.89 9.44
C GLU A 313 -10.77 3.47 9.03
N ILE A 314 -9.48 3.29 8.83
CA ILE A 314 -8.90 1.97 8.59
C ILE A 314 -8.73 1.28 9.96
N PRO A 315 -9.29 0.08 10.16
CA PRO A 315 -9.18 -0.63 11.43
C PRO A 315 -7.74 -1.00 11.74
N THR A 316 -7.36 -0.96 13.01
CA THR A 316 -6.02 -1.34 13.48
C THR A 316 -6.05 -2.36 14.60
N SER A 317 -6.98 -2.22 15.55
CA SER A 317 -7.21 -3.18 16.63
C SER A 317 -8.11 -4.32 16.16
N ASP A 318 -8.00 -5.49 16.81
CA ASP A 318 -8.83 -6.65 16.50
C ASP A 318 -9.01 -7.53 17.75
N ASP A 319 -10.25 -7.86 18.07
CA ASP A 319 -10.61 -8.85 19.09
C ASP A 319 -11.07 -10.18 18.48
N PHE A 320 -11.03 -10.27 17.15
CA PHE A 320 -11.35 -11.45 16.35
C PHE A 320 -12.77 -12.01 16.58
N GLN A 321 -13.73 -11.17 17.02
CA GLN A 321 -15.12 -11.62 17.21
C GLN A 321 -15.78 -12.02 15.90
N GLN A 322 -15.44 -11.33 14.82
CA GLN A 322 -15.96 -11.59 13.47
C GLN A 322 -15.01 -12.45 12.62
N GLY A 323 -13.93 -12.97 13.21
CA GLY A 323 -12.83 -13.63 12.52
C GLY A 323 -11.67 -12.68 12.27
N LEU A 324 -10.82 -13.02 11.29
CA LEU A 324 -9.65 -12.21 10.94
C LEU A 324 -10.08 -10.90 10.25
N GLY A 325 -9.73 -9.76 10.85
CA GLY A 325 -10.06 -8.44 10.31
C GLY A 325 -9.41 -8.15 8.96
N ILE A 326 -10.03 -7.25 8.20
CA ILE A 326 -9.62 -6.91 6.83
C ILE A 326 -8.22 -6.28 6.75
N GLN A 327 -7.73 -5.65 7.83
CA GLN A 327 -6.42 -4.98 7.87
C GLN A 327 -5.23 -5.93 7.85
N TRP A 328 -5.45 -7.23 8.05
CA TRP A 328 -4.37 -8.20 8.20
C TRP A 328 -3.89 -8.75 6.85
N GLN A 329 -2.58 -8.86 6.73
CA GLN A 329 -1.89 -9.44 5.58
C GLN A 329 -0.81 -10.43 6.04
N TRP A 330 -0.71 -11.55 5.34
CA TRP A 330 0.36 -12.53 5.51
C TRP A 330 1.57 -12.16 4.65
N GLN A 331 2.74 -12.61 5.05
CA GLN A 331 3.99 -12.38 4.30
C GLN A 331 4.14 -13.26 3.04
N ALA A 332 3.21 -14.19 2.83
CA ALA A 332 3.12 -15.08 1.68
C ALA A 332 1.67 -15.49 1.44
N ASN A 333 1.40 -16.26 0.40
CA ASN A 333 0.08 -16.86 0.17
C ASN A 333 -0.38 -17.65 1.42
N PRO A 334 -1.53 -17.32 2.01
CA PRO A 334 -1.97 -17.96 3.24
C PRO A 334 -2.22 -19.46 3.04
N ASN A 335 -1.75 -20.24 4.02
CA ASN A 335 -2.02 -21.67 4.14
C ASN A 335 -3.08 -21.89 5.23
N LYS A 336 -4.08 -22.73 4.94
CA LYS A 336 -5.16 -23.06 5.88
C LYS A 336 -4.66 -23.65 7.21
N GLY A 337 -3.45 -24.22 7.22
CA GLY A 337 -2.81 -24.74 8.43
C GLY A 337 -2.21 -23.67 9.34
N TRP A 338 -2.16 -22.40 8.96
CA TRP A 338 -1.51 -21.36 9.76
C TRP A 338 -2.38 -20.83 10.89
N TYR A 339 -3.71 -20.85 10.74
CA TYR A 339 -4.62 -20.26 11.72
C TYR A 339 -5.98 -20.96 11.75
N THR A 340 -6.69 -20.70 12.84
CA THR A 340 -8.10 -21.08 13.03
C THR A 340 -8.83 -19.94 13.72
N GLU A 341 -9.94 -19.49 13.17
CA GLU A 341 -10.81 -18.50 13.80
C GLU A 341 -11.62 -19.13 14.93
N LEU A 342 -11.51 -18.59 16.15
CA LEU A 342 -12.20 -19.13 17.34
C LEU A 342 -13.51 -18.39 17.63
N LYS A 343 -13.63 -17.12 17.22
CA LYS A 343 -14.82 -16.23 17.34
C LYS A 343 -15.45 -16.23 18.75
N PRO A 344 -14.87 -15.53 19.75
CA PRO A 344 -13.73 -14.61 19.64
C PRO A 344 -12.37 -15.30 19.71
N GLY A 345 -11.35 -14.61 19.20
CA GLY A 345 -9.97 -15.00 19.21
C GLY A 345 -9.48 -15.62 17.91
N LEU A 346 -8.16 -15.66 17.78
CA LEU A 346 -7.45 -16.22 16.65
C LEU A 346 -6.43 -17.24 17.13
N ARG A 347 -6.53 -18.48 16.68
CA ARG A 347 -5.50 -19.50 16.93
C ARG A 347 -4.46 -19.44 15.82
N LEU A 348 -3.21 -19.25 16.19
CA LEU A 348 -2.06 -19.34 15.29
C LEU A 348 -1.34 -20.66 15.54
N HIS A 349 -1.14 -21.47 14.52
CA HIS A 349 -0.42 -22.74 14.59
C HIS A 349 1.07 -22.50 14.34
N ALA A 350 1.91 -23.22 15.11
CA ALA A 350 3.37 -23.11 15.00
C ALA A 350 3.86 -23.78 13.71
N ALA A 351 3.89 -22.97 12.64
CA ALA A 351 4.40 -23.40 11.34
C ALA A 351 5.94 -23.42 11.33
N PRO A 352 6.57 -24.32 10.55
CA PRO A 352 8.02 -24.41 10.47
C PRO A 352 8.63 -23.15 9.82
N ALA A 353 9.59 -22.51 10.50
CA ALA A 353 10.38 -21.41 9.96
C ALA A 353 11.73 -21.29 10.69
N GLU A 354 12.82 -21.11 9.95
CA GLU A 354 14.17 -20.93 10.53
C GLU A 354 14.37 -19.52 11.11
N SER A 355 13.62 -18.53 10.61
CA SER A 355 13.66 -17.14 11.05
C SER A 355 12.32 -16.47 10.80
N LEU A 356 12.06 -15.36 11.49
CA LEU A 356 10.85 -14.57 11.26
C LEU A 356 10.81 -13.97 9.83
N PHE A 357 11.99 -13.64 9.27
CA PHE A 357 12.09 -13.11 7.90
C PHE A 357 11.62 -14.12 6.85
N GLY A 358 11.84 -15.40 7.08
CA GLY A 358 11.40 -16.51 6.20
C GLY A 358 10.03 -17.08 6.55
N ALA A 359 9.35 -16.56 7.59
CA ALA A 359 8.07 -17.08 8.05
C ALA A 359 6.90 -16.53 7.21
N GLY A 360 6.30 -17.36 6.36
CA GLY A 360 5.11 -16.98 5.60
C GLY A 360 3.92 -16.62 6.48
N ASN A 361 3.83 -17.24 7.66
CA ASN A 361 2.77 -17.05 8.65
C ASN A 361 3.01 -15.86 9.61
N PHE A 362 3.88 -14.91 9.27
CA PHE A 362 3.93 -13.61 9.91
C PHE A 362 2.70 -12.81 9.50
N LEU A 363 1.78 -12.59 10.46
CA LEU A 363 0.54 -11.86 10.27
C LEU A 363 0.76 -10.39 10.63
N SER A 364 0.71 -9.51 9.65
CA SER A 364 1.10 -8.11 9.79
C SER A 364 0.04 -7.15 9.28
N GLN A 365 0.18 -5.87 9.63
CA GLN A 365 -0.62 -4.79 9.06
C GLN A 365 0.25 -3.57 8.75
N LEU A 366 -0.31 -2.59 8.04
CA LEU A 366 0.34 -1.31 7.80
C LEU A 366 0.28 -0.43 9.06
N MET A 367 1.32 0.36 9.29
CA MET A 367 1.32 1.37 10.36
C MET A 367 0.40 2.53 9.98
N GLN A 368 -0.71 2.74 10.70
CA GLN A 368 -1.66 3.81 10.42
C GLN A 368 -1.36 5.11 11.19
N SER A 369 -0.26 5.15 11.95
CA SER A 369 0.18 6.34 12.68
C SER A 369 1.69 6.32 12.90
N HIS A 370 2.26 7.50 13.10
CA HIS A 370 3.69 7.69 13.35
C HIS A 370 4.12 7.11 14.71
N ASP A 371 3.31 7.32 15.74
CA ASP A 371 3.58 6.88 17.11
C ASP A 371 2.39 6.06 17.64
N PHE A 372 2.65 4.84 18.13
CA PHE A 372 1.60 3.95 18.64
C PHE A 372 2.16 2.91 19.61
N ASP A 373 1.27 2.32 20.41
CA ASP A 373 1.51 1.08 21.17
C ASP A 373 0.64 -0.03 20.56
N MET A 374 1.21 -1.22 20.38
CA MET A 374 0.52 -2.45 19.96
C MET A 374 0.60 -3.48 21.09
N ASP A 375 -0.52 -3.79 21.72
CA ASP A 375 -0.65 -4.81 22.76
C ASP A 375 -1.28 -6.07 22.19
N VAL A 376 -0.66 -7.22 22.46
CA VAL A 376 -1.19 -8.52 22.05
C VAL A 376 -1.20 -9.46 23.25
N ARG A 377 -2.36 -10.09 23.50
CA ARG A 377 -2.49 -11.11 24.54
C ARG A 377 -2.51 -12.49 23.93
N PHE A 378 -1.56 -13.31 24.38
CA PHE A 378 -1.41 -14.70 23.99
C PHE A 378 -1.74 -15.65 25.15
N GLU A 379 -2.31 -16.80 24.79
CA GLU A 379 -2.32 -18.03 25.58
C GLU A 379 -1.64 -19.12 24.74
N THR A 380 -0.47 -19.60 25.19
CA THR A 380 0.38 -20.49 24.40
C THR A 380 0.21 -21.95 24.81
N HIS A 381 0.13 -22.84 23.82
CA HIS A 381 0.13 -24.30 23.94
C HIS A 381 1.33 -24.83 23.16
N ALA A 382 2.52 -24.39 23.58
CA ALA A 382 3.76 -24.57 22.87
C ALA A 382 4.31 -26.01 23.03
N GLN A 383 4.85 -26.54 21.93
CA GLN A 383 5.72 -27.70 21.90
C GLN A 383 7.18 -27.26 21.81
N ASP A 384 8.10 -28.24 21.83
CA ASP A 384 9.52 -27.97 21.71
C ASP A 384 9.86 -27.27 20.41
N GLY A 385 10.59 -26.16 20.51
CA GLY A 385 10.95 -25.27 19.43
C GLY A 385 9.92 -24.19 19.08
N ASP A 386 8.74 -24.19 19.71
CA ASP A 386 7.71 -23.20 19.44
C ASP A 386 8.03 -21.85 20.11
N ILE A 387 7.77 -20.78 19.37
CA ILE A 387 7.78 -19.41 19.86
C ILE A 387 6.56 -18.65 19.33
N SER A 388 5.98 -17.81 20.19
CA SER A 388 4.85 -16.95 19.84
C SER A 388 5.14 -15.52 20.28
N GLY A 389 4.92 -14.55 19.40
CA GLY A 389 5.33 -13.21 19.70
C GLY A 389 4.82 -12.14 18.75
N ILE A 390 5.36 -10.96 18.97
CA ILE A 390 5.12 -9.77 18.14
C ILE A 390 6.45 -9.19 17.67
N GLY A 391 6.43 -8.58 16.48
CA GLY A 391 7.65 -7.98 15.94
C GLY A 391 7.35 -6.89 14.91
N VAL A 392 8.40 -6.18 14.54
CA VAL A 392 8.39 -5.22 13.45
C VAL A 392 9.37 -5.69 12.38
N MET A 393 8.83 -5.98 11.19
CA MET A 393 9.57 -6.55 10.06
C MET A 393 10.16 -5.46 9.18
N GLY A 394 11.46 -5.49 8.98
CA GLY A 394 12.25 -4.76 7.99
C GLY A 394 13.45 -5.60 7.59
N TYR A 395 14.45 -5.05 6.92
CA TYR A 395 15.71 -5.78 6.68
C TYR A 395 16.48 -6.04 7.97
N THR A 396 16.51 -5.08 8.88
CA THR A 396 16.76 -5.32 10.29
C THR A 396 15.41 -5.31 10.99
N TYR A 397 15.10 -6.38 11.70
CA TYR A 397 13.83 -6.56 12.37
C TYR A 397 14.04 -6.93 13.84
N TYR A 398 13.05 -6.63 14.65
CA TYR A 398 13.07 -6.93 16.07
C TYR A 398 11.79 -7.62 16.47
N TYR A 399 11.88 -8.59 17.37
CA TYR A 399 10.71 -9.25 17.92
C TYR A 399 10.92 -9.69 19.35
N ILE A 400 9.82 -9.71 20.10
CA ILE A 400 9.71 -10.30 21.44
C ILE A 400 8.80 -11.52 21.35
N ALA A 401 9.22 -12.64 21.93
CA ALA A 401 8.45 -13.89 21.87
C ALA A 401 8.55 -14.68 23.16
N LEU A 402 7.44 -15.38 23.51
CA LEU A 402 7.38 -16.43 24.53
C LEU A 402 7.66 -17.78 23.88
N GLY A 403 8.59 -18.52 24.44
CA GLY A 403 8.89 -19.89 24.07
C GLY A 403 9.70 -20.58 25.14
N GLN A 404 9.49 -21.89 25.36
CA GLN A 404 10.25 -22.70 26.32
C GLN A 404 10.34 -22.11 27.75
N GLY A 405 9.24 -21.48 28.22
CA GLY A 405 9.18 -20.86 29.54
C GLY A 405 10.02 -19.60 29.70
N ARG A 406 10.36 -18.94 28.60
CA ARG A 406 11.16 -17.72 28.56
C ARG A 406 10.55 -16.70 27.59
N VAL A 407 10.68 -15.43 27.93
CA VAL A 407 10.46 -14.31 27.03
C VAL A 407 11.80 -13.84 26.52
N SER A 408 11.97 -13.87 25.21
CA SER A 408 13.21 -13.50 24.55
C SER A 408 12.97 -12.32 23.59
N LEU A 409 13.87 -11.34 23.59
CA LEU A 409 13.97 -10.26 22.61
C LEU A 409 15.12 -10.58 21.66
N LYS A 410 14.85 -10.57 20.37
CA LYS A 410 15.87 -10.82 19.34
C LYS A 410 15.90 -9.74 18.27
N MET A 411 17.06 -9.57 17.70
CA MET A 411 17.29 -8.81 16.47
C MET A 411 17.57 -9.79 15.34
N GLY A 412 16.87 -9.64 14.25
CA GLY A 412 17.17 -10.30 13.00
C GLY A 412 17.72 -9.34 11.96
N MET A 413 18.61 -9.82 11.11
CA MET A 413 19.18 -9.05 10.02
C MET A 413 19.20 -9.87 8.75
N ALA A 414 18.55 -9.37 7.69
CA ALA A 414 18.62 -9.90 6.35
C ALA A 414 19.69 -9.16 5.56
N THR A 415 20.77 -9.85 5.20
CA THR A 415 21.87 -9.27 4.44
C THR A 415 21.67 -9.53 2.95
N GLU A 416 21.65 -8.47 2.18
CA GLU A 416 21.51 -8.54 0.73
C GLU A 416 22.87 -8.77 0.09
N ILE A 417 23.10 -9.98 -0.44
CA ILE A 417 24.33 -10.33 -1.16
C ILE A 417 24.14 -10.15 -2.67
N SER A 418 22.94 -10.42 -3.19
CA SER A 418 22.56 -10.03 -4.54
C SER A 418 21.68 -8.80 -4.54
N ARG A 419 21.64 -8.07 -5.65
CA ARG A 419 20.87 -6.82 -5.82
C ARG A 419 19.39 -6.94 -5.40
N TRP A 420 18.86 -8.15 -5.24
CA TRP A 420 17.40 -8.37 -5.15
C TRP A 420 16.96 -9.44 -4.12
N THR A 421 17.87 -10.28 -3.64
CA THR A 421 17.51 -11.39 -2.75
C THR A 421 18.43 -11.42 -1.55
N PRO A 422 17.91 -11.34 -0.31
CA PRO A 422 18.73 -11.59 0.87
C PRO A 422 19.20 -13.04 0.86
N GLU A 423 20.53 -13.25 0.90
CA GLU A 423 21.12 -14.59 0.88
C GLU A 423 21.36 -15.11 2.31
N ARG A 424 21.40 -14.22 3.27
CA ARG A 424 21.69 -14.58 4.66
C ARG A 424 20.78 -13.86 5.63
N VAL A 425 20.15 -14.63 6.50
CA VAL A 425 19.41 -14.11 7.66
C VAL A 425 20.10 -14.57 8.92
N THR A 426 20.36 -13.65 9.84
CA THR A 426 20.93 -13.97 11.17
C THR A 426 20.01 -13.42 12.24
N GLU A 427 19.73 -14.23 13.28
CA GLU A 427 19.00 -13.79 14.46
C GLU A 427 19.89 -13.84 15.68
N THR A 428 20.00 -12.71 16.39
CA THR A 428 20.86 -12.55 17.57
C THR A 428 19.99 -12.24 18.79
N PRO A 429 20.13 -13.00 19.89
CA PRO A 429 19.45 -12.67 21.12
C PRO A 429 19.99 -11.36 21.73
N ILE A 430 19.10 -10.51 22.22
CA ILE A 430 19.41 -9.26 22.89
C ILE A 430 19.21 -9.40 24.39
N SER A 431 18.07 -9.96 24.81
CA SER A 431 17.68 -10.08 26.21
C SER A 431 16.72 -11.24 26.39
N GLU A 432 16.76 -11.84 27.58
CA GLU A 432 15.89 -12.98 27.91
C GLU A 432 15.53 -12.98 29.40
N ILE A 433 14.33 -13.43 29.73
CA ILE A 433 13.86 -13.58 31.10
C ILE A 433 12.99 -14.82 31.26
N MET A 434 13.01 -15.45 32.43
CA MET A 434 12.12 -16.55 32.77
C MET A 434 10.65 -16.09 32.85
N TRP A 435 9.78 -16.84 32.21
CA TRP A 435 8.32 -16.65 32.22
C TRP A 435 7.62 -18.00 32.17
N PRO A 436 7.33 -18.60 33.35
CA PRO A 436 6.82 -19.99 33.42
C PRO A 436 5.31 -20.12 33.14
N TYR A 437 4.65 -19.04 32.76
CA TYR A 437 3.21 -19.00 32.51
C TYR A 437 2.89 -19.15 31.02
N ALA A 438 1.74 -19.79 30.73
CA ALA A 438 1.26 -19.93 29.36
C ALA A 438 0.67 -18.63 28.80
N GLU A 439 0.11 -17.77 29.67
CA GLU A 439 -0.46 -16.49 29.26
C GLU A 439 0.56 -15.36 29.40
N ILE A 440 0.51 -14.44 28.40
CA ILE A 440 1.35 -13.27 28.38
C ILE A 440 0.69 -12.12 27.59
N THR A 441 0.92 -10.89 28.01
CA THR A 441 0.69 -9.68 27.20
C THR A 441 2.03 -9.14 26.78
N LEU A 442 2.22 -9.00 25.47
CA LEU A 442 3.38 -8.37 24.86
C LEU A 442 2.98 -7.02 24.30
N ARG A 443 3.83 -6.01 24.51
CA ARG A 443 3.68 -4.69 23.90
C ARG A 443 4.86 -4.36 23.02
N MET A 444 4.58 -3.84 21.85
CA MET A 444 5.51 -3.12 21.00
C MET A 444 5.13 -1.65 21.02
N ARG A 445 6.10 -0.78 21.29
CA ARG A 445 5.95 0.67 21.29
C ARG A 445 6.77 1.27 20.18
N VAL A 446 6.13 1.99 19.27
CA VAL A 446 6.81 2.74 18.19
C VAL A 446 6.76 4.22 18.51
N ARG A 447 7.94 4.86 18.52
CA ARG A 447 8.11 6.31 18.73
C ARG A 447 9.23 6.83 17.84
N ARG A 448 8.91 7.80 17.00
CA ARG A 448 9.91 8.52 16.17
C ARG A 448 10.86 7.60 15.40
N GLY A 449 10.30 6.55 14.76
CA GLY A 449 11.10 5.60 13.98
C GLY A 449 11.85 4.55 14.79
N ASN A 450 11.69 4.52 16.12
CA ASN A 450 12.27 3.50 16.97
C ASN A 450 11.20 2.60 17.58
N VAL A 451 11.61 1.37 17.94
CA VAL A 451 10.77 0.38 18.59
C VAL A 451 11.36 -0.05 19.94
N SER A 452 10.49 -0.24 20.92
CA SER A 452 10.81 -0.84 22.21
C SER A 452 9.74 -1.87 22.60
N PHE A 453 10.15 -2.84 23.46
CA PHE A 453 9.31 -3.99 23.78
C PHE A 453 9.07 -4.15 25.28
N PHE A 454 7.87 -4.65 25.63
CA PHE A 454 7.45 -4.83 27.01
C PHE A 454 6.69 -6.16 27.13
N TYR A 455 6.66 -6.72 28.32
CA TYR A 455 5.96 -7.94 28.64
C TYR A 455 5.28 -7.88 30.01
N GLY A 456 4.28 -8.71 30.24
CA GLY A 456 3.60 -8.82 31.53
C GLY A 456 2.38 -9.75 31.50
N ASP A 457 1.67 -9.84 32.63
CA ASP A 457 0.46 -10.65 32.79
C ASP A 457 -0.82 -9.93 32.29
N GLY A 458 -0.71 -8.69 31.87
CA GLY A 458 -1.84 -7.86 31.42
C GLY A 458 -2.69 -7.25 32.54
N ASN A 459 -2.47 -7.65 33.80
CA ASN A 459 -3.21 -7.11 34.95
C ASN A 459 -2.42 -6.00 35.67
N HIS A 460 -1.11 -5.95 35.42
CA HIS A 460 -0.19 -4.97 36.01
C HIS A 460 0.52 -4.20 34.90
N SER A 461 1.25 -3.15 35.29
CA SER A 461 2.09 -2.40 34.33
C SER A 461 3.09 -3.32 33.65
N LEU A 462 3.15 -3.26 32.32
CA LEU A 462 4.11 -4.04 31.54
C LEU A 462 5.54 -3.58 31.82
N ARG A 463 6.47 -4.53 31.86
CA ARG A 463 7.90 -4.32 32.14
C ARG A 463 8.66 -4.25 30.82
N PRO A 464 9.62 -3.32 30.68
CA PRO A 464 10.46 -3.27 29.48
C PRO A 464 11.39 -4.50 29.41
N LEU A 465 11.68 -4.94 28.18
CA LEU A 465 12.72 -5.90 27.88
C LEU A 465 13.64 -5.34 26.79
N GLY A 466 14.91 -5.15 27.11
CA GLY A 466 15.89 -4.49 26.25
C GLY A 466 15.78 -2.97 26.26
N GLY A 467 16.18 -2.35 25.17
CA GLY A 467 16.23 -0.91 24.95
C GLY A 467 15.29 -0.42 23.88
N GLU A 468 15.68 0.66 23.22
CA GLU A 468 15.01 1.27 22.07
C GLU A 468 15.87 1.03 20.82
N TYR A 469 15.28 0.62 19.72
CA TYR A 469 15.98 0.18 18.51
C TYR A 469 15.42 0.86 17.27
N PRO A 470 16.28 1.30 16.31
CA PRO A 470 15.81 1.92 15.08
C PRO A 470 15.10 0.89 14.18
N MET A 471 13.91 1.23 13.72
CA MET A 471 13.24 0.47 12.67
C MET A 471 13.92 0.70 11.32
N THR A 472 13.86 -0.28 10.44
CA THR A 472 14.34 -0.17 9.05
C THR A 472 13.25 -0.56 8.08
N CYS A 473 13.30 0.00 6.87
CA CYS A 473 12.43 -0.46 5.78
C CYS A 473 12.75 -1.91 5.37
N GLY A 474 11.83 -2.54 4.70
CA GLY A 474 11.98 -3.81 4.01
C GLY A 474 12.35 -3.63 2.53
N GLY A 475 12.09 -4.64 1.74
CA GLY A 475 12.30 -4.60 0.28
C GLY A 475 11.19 -3.85 -0.45
N TRP A 476 11.36 -2.56 -0.70
CA TRP A 476 10.38 -1.63 -1.28
C TRP A 476 9.18 -1.32 -0.36
N THR A 477 9.18 -1.81 0.87
CA THR A 477 8.11 -1.61 1.83
C THR A 477 8.63 -0.92 3.08
N GLY A 478 7.75 -0.22 3.80
CA GLY A 478 8.00 0.18 5.17
C GLY A 478 8.15 -1.01 6.10
N ALA A 479 8.51 -0.74 7.34
CA ALA A 479 8.48 -1.72 8.41
C ALA A 479 7.04 -2.14 8.70
N ARG A 480 6.82 -3.43 9.01
CA ARG A 480 5.48 -3.95 9.29
C ARG A 480 5.38 -4.51 10.70
N PRO A 481 4.51 -3.95 11.54
CA PRO A 481 4.15 -4.55 12.82
C PRO A 481 3.31 -5.80 12.57
N GLY A 482 3.53 -6.84 13.39
CA GLY A 482 2.77 -8.08 13.25
C GLY A 482 2.98 -9.04 14.40
N LEU A 483 2.31 -10.18 14.30
CA LEU A 483 2.33 -11.27 15.26
C LEU A 483 2.55 -12.61 14.57
N PHE A 484 3.02 -13.58 15.34
CA PHE A 484 3.37 -14.88 14.79
C PHE A 484 3.35 -15.98 15.84
N THR A 485 3.19 -17.23 15.38
CA THR A 485 3.52 -18.45 16.11
C THR A 485 4.26 -19.35 15.14
N LEU A 486 5.49 -19.73 15.45
CA LEU A 486 6.31 -20.56 14.58
C LEU A 486 7.14 -21.57 15.35
N ASN A 487 7.59 -22.63 14.66
CA ASN A 487 8.49 -23.64 15.22
C ASN A 487 9.87 -23.52 14.58
N THR A 488 10.89 -23.24 15.40
CA THR A 488 12.27 -23.01 14.98
C THR A 488 13.05 -24.28 14.65
N LEU A 489 12.46 -25.47 14.91
CA LEU A 489 13.06 -26.78 14.60
C LEU A 489 12.63 -27.33 13.23
N GLY A 490 11.98 -26.52 12.40
CA GLY A 490 11.61 -26.88 11.03
C GLY A 490 10.45 -27.88 10.91
N ARG A 491 9.61 -28.01 11.94
CA ARG A 491 8.44 -28.90 11.98
C ARG A 491 7.19 -28.14 12.42
N TRP A 492 6.02 -28.72 12.19
CA TRP A 492 4.79 -28.23 12.82
C TRP A 492 4.84 -28.51 14.34
N GLY A 493 4.44 -27.50 15.11
CA GLY A 493 4.39 -27.55 16.57
C GLY A 493 2.97 -27.48 17.12
N GLY A 494 2.83 -26.86 18.30
CA GLY A 494 1.57 -26.54 18.95
C GLY A 494 0.91 -25.30 18.35
N TRP A 495 0.33 -24.46 19.22
CA TRP A 495 -0.38 -23.25 18.81
C TRP A 495 -0.39 -22.20 19.90
N SER A 496 -0.82 -21.01 19.56
CA SER A 496 -1.16 -19.95 20.51
C SER A 496 -2.49 -19.29 20.16
N ASP A 497 -3.30 -19.07 21.16
CA ASP A 497 -4.56 -18.36 21.05
C ASP A 497 -4.32 -16.88 21.32
N VAL A 498 -4.55 -16.05 20.31
CA VAL A 498 -4.51 -14.60 20.39
C VAL A 498 -5.89 -14.12 20.82
N LYS A 499 -5.97 -13.51 22.00
CA LYS A 499 -7.26 -13.03 22.56
C LYS A 499 -7.66 -11.67 21.95
N TYR A 500 -6.70 -10.78 21.73
CA TYR A 500 -6.88 -9.50 21.09
C TYR A 500 -5.54 -8.91 20.62
N VAL A 501 -5.66 -8.01 19.67
CA VAL A 501 -4.65 -7.01 19.31
C VAL A 501 -5.24 -5.63 19.55
N LYS A 502 -4.61 -4.82 20.40
CA LYS A 502 -5.02 -3.45 20.68
C LYS A 502 -3.93 -2.50 20.22
N ILE A 503 -4.26 -1.62 19.29
CA ILE A 503 -3.38 -0.53 18.86
C ILE A 503 -3.94 0.79 19.38
N SER A 504 -3.08 1.55 20.06
CA SER A 504 -3.42 2.86 20.63
C SER A 504 -2.44 3.88 20.06
N LYS A 505 -2.95 4.91 19.38
CA LYS A 505 -2.13 6.04 18.92
C LYS A 505 -1.58 6.77 20.16
N ALA A 506 -0.33 7.24 20.10
CA ALA A 506 0.19 8.11 21.15
C ALA A 506 -0.42 9.51 20.98
N GLU A 507 -0.76 10.13 22.09
CA GLU A 507 -1.19 11.53 22.13
C GLU A 507 -0.02 12.50 21.86
#